data_512ec1af30ce6f197b4ef0a67b70e064
#
_entry.id   512ec1af30ce6f197b4ef0a67b70e064
#
_cell.length_a   1.000
_cell.length_b   1.000
_cell.length_c   1.000
_cell.angle_alpha   90.00
_cell.angle_beta   90.00
_cell.angle_gamma   90.00
#
_symmetry.space_group_name_H-M   'P 1'
#
loop_
_entity.id
_entity.type
_entity.pdbx_description
1 polymer ?
#
loop_
_entity_poly.entity_id
_entity_poly.type
_entity_poly.pdbx_seq_one_letter_code
_entity_poly.pdbx_strand_id
1 'polypeptide(L)'
;MLRTISILGLVFIGIYSCRKNNQTNIPYVPVNESLVLAEPSNFPLTSVGGWVYLQSGYRGIIVYRKAFNGDSEDFIAFDRACPRHFDQDCGRLNVETNDLYLACTCDGKRWLLINGFPEQDDAGFLQQYQTTFGSGILLIRNF
;
A
#
# COMPACT_ATOMS: atom_id res chain seq x y z
N MET A 1 -35.48 -43.44 43.57
CA MET A 1 -34.89 -42.08 43.54
C MET A 1 -33.87 -42.01 42.42
N LEU A 2 -34.26 -41.52 41.26
CA LEU A 2 -33.40 -41.40 40.08
C LEU A 2 -32.82 -39.99 40.09
N ARG A 3 -31.48 -39.87 40.20
CA ARG A 3 -30.74 -38.61 40.02
C ARG A 3 -30.41 -38.42 38.55
N THR A 4 -31.05 -37.50 37.87
CA THR A 4 -30.75 -37.04 36.56
C THR A 4 -29.53 -36.12 36.60
N ILE A 5 -28.42 -36.55 36.03
CA ILE A 5 -27.23 -35.72 35.82
C ILE A 5 -27.41 -35.01 34.48
N SER A 6 -27.63 -33.69 34.54
CA SER A 6 -27.70 -32.81 33.37
C SER A 6 -26.27 -32.44 32.95
N ILE A 7 -25.79 -32.99 31.84
CA ILE A 7 -24.51 -32.64 31.24
C ILE A 7 -24.73 -31.40 30.38
N LEU A 8 -24.30 -30.25 30.88
CA LEU A 8 -24.30 -28.99 30.16
C LEU A 8 -23.07 -28.97 29.23
N GLY A 9 -23.26 -29.33 27.96
CA GLY A 9 -22.22 -29.29 26.94
C GLY A 9 -21.89 -27.84 26.57
N LEU A 10 -20.70 -27.40 26.97
CA LEU A 10 -20.12 -26.10 26.59
C LEU A 10 -19.63 -26.19 25.14
N VAL A 11 -20.41 -25.64 24.20
CA VAL A 11 -19.98 -25.52 22.79
C VAL A 11 -19.00 -24.35 22.68
N PHE A 12 -17.72 -24.67 22.57
CA PHE A 12 -16.66 -23.71 22.26
C PHE A 12 -16.75 -23.36 20.76
N ILE A 13 -17.38 -22.25 20.42
CA ILE A 13 -17.34 -21.69 19.07
C ILE A 13 -15.99 -21.01 18.91
N GLY A 14 -15.02 -21.72 18.34
CA GLY A 14 -13.75 -21.16 17.94
C GLY A 14 -13.95 -20.14 16.81
N ILE A 15 -13.77 -18.85 17.13
CA ILE A 15 -13.75 -17.77 16.12
C ILE A 15 -12.43 -17.92 15.36
N TYR A 16 -12.43 -18.63 14.24
CA TYR A 16 -11.32 -18.61 13.29
C TYR A 16 -11.32 -17.23 12.62
N SER A 17 -10.53 -16.29 13.19
CA SER A 17 -10.17 -15.05 12.53
C SER A 17 -9.25 -15.37 11.36
N CYS A 18 -9.80 -15.50 10.15
CA CYS A 18 -9.01 -15.50 8.93
C CYS A 18 -8.35 -14.12 8.78
N ARG A 19 -7.11 -13.98 9.25
CA ARG A 19 -6.23 -12.91 8.80
C ARG A 19 -5.94 -13.17 7.34
N LYS A 20 -6.53 -12.37 6.46
CA LYS A 20 -6.15 -12.30 5.05
C LYS A 20 -4.69 -11.79 5.02
N ASN A 21 -3.75 -12.70 4.83
CA ASN A 21 -2.35 -12.35 4.63
C ASN A 21 -2.25 -11.64 3.28
N ASN A 22 -2.14 -10.32 3.29
CA ASN A 22 -1.86 -9.50 2.09
C ASN A 22 -0.38 -9.61 1.71
N GLN A 23 0.17 -10.83 1.67
CA GLN A 23 1.53 -11.03 1.23
C GLN A 23 1.62 -10.78 -0.27
N THR A 24 2.40 -9.77 -0.63
CA THR A 24 2.83 -9.56 -2.01
C THR A 24 4.01 -10.50 -2.29
N ASN A 25 4.08 -11.06 -3.50
CA ASN A 25 5.23 -11.88 -3.92
C ASN A 25 6.40 -11.02 -4.41
N ILE A 26 6.33 -9.71 -4.29
CA ILE A 26 7.36 -8.76 -4.71
C ILE A 26 8.60 -8.97 -3.81
N PRO A 27 9.79 -9.15 -4.39
CA PRO A 27 11.01 -9.33 -3.62
C PRO A 27 11.28 -8.17 -2.66
N TYR A 28 11.71 -8.50 -1.45
CA TYR A 28 12.06 -7.51 -0.46
C TYR A 28 13.31 -6.72 -0.87
N VAL A 29 13.21 -5.41 -0.91
CA VAL A 29 14.32 -4.47 -1.08
C VAL A 29 14.28 -3.49 0.08
N PRO A 30 15.36 -3.33 0.88
CA PRO A 30 15.38 -2.35 1.97
C PRO A 30 15.12 -0.94 1.47
N VAL A 31 14.20 -0.23 2.13
CA VAL A 31 13.85 1.16 1.82
C VAL A 31 14.00 2.01 3.07
N ASN A 32 14.71 3.14 2.97
CA ASN A 32 14.85 4.17 3.98
C ASN A 32 15.07 5.52 3.30
N GLU A 33 13.98 6.11 2.82
CA GLU A 33 13.99 7.40 2.12
C GLU A 33 13.56 8.53 3.05
N SER A 34 14.15 9.70 2.83
CA SER A 34 13.82 10.94 3.53
C SER A 34 13.61 12.06 2.51
N LEU A 35 12.38 12.57 2.43
CA LEU A 35 11.99 13.62 1.51
C LEU A 35 11.72 14.91 2.27
N VAL A 36 12.46 15.95 1.96
CA VAL A 36 12.16 17.32 2.43
C VAL A 36 11.16 17.93 1.47
N LEU A 37 9.93 18.23 1.93
CA LEU A 37 8.84 18.70 1.06
C LEU A 37 9.15 20.05 0.39
N ALA A 38 10.00 20.88 1.00
CA ALA A 38 10.42 22.17 0.45
C ALA A 38 11.39 22.05 -0.75
N GLU A 39 11.95 20.88 -1.01
CA GLU A 39 12.81 20.67 -2.18
C GLU A 39 11.99 20.69 -3.48
N PRO A 40 12.52 21.29 -4.55
CA PRO A 40 11.81 21.40 -5.83
C PRO A 40 11.32 20.07 -6.41
N SER A 41 12.09 18.99 -6.24
CA SER A 41 11.73 17.63 -6.68
C SER A 41 10.50 17.07 -5.99
N ASN A 42 10.24 17.51 -4.75
CA ASN A 42 9.16 17.03 -3.88
C ASN A 42 7.98 18.02 -3.83
N PHE A 43 8.08 19.14 -4.55
CA PHE A 43 7.06 20.19 -4.55
C PHE A 43 5.63 19.70 -4.85
N PRO A 44 5.38 18.71 -5.73
CA PRO A 44 4.03 18.16 -5.92
C PRO A 44 3.39 17.66 -4.62
N LEU A 45 4.19 17.13 -3.68
CA LEU A 45 3.71 16.64 -2.38
C LEU A 45 3.30 17.75 -1.40
N THR A 46 3.43 19.01 -1.75
CA THR A 46 2.92 20.14 -0.94
C THR A 46 1.41 20.32 -1.07
N SER A 47 0.77 19.69 -2.06
CA SER A 47 -0.66 19.75 -2.33
C SER A 47 -1.32 18.37 -2.29
N VAL A 48 -2.58 18.31 -1.81
CA VAL A 48 -3.38 17.09 -1.89
C VAL A 48 -3.58 16.69 -3.34
N GLY A 49 -3.43 15.41 -3.64
CA GLY A 49 -3.47 14.88 -5.00
C GLY A 49 -2.10 14.89 -5.70
N GLY A 50 -1.10 15.57 -5.13
CA GLY A 50 0.25 15.55 -5.67
C GLY A 50 0.98 14.24 -5.42
N TRP A 51 1.86 13.86 -6.34
CA TRP A 51 2.65 12.65 -6.25
C TRP A 51 4.04 12.81 -6.88
N VAL A 52 4.96 11.94 -6.45
CA VAL A 52 6.32 11.86 -7.02
C VAL A 52 6.75 10.40 -7.13
N TYR A 53 7.70 10.14 -8.05
CA TYR A 53 8.39 8.86 -8.13
C TYR A 53 9.77 8.92 -7.46
N LEU A 54 10.12 7.84 -6.74
CA LEU A 54 11.47 7.59 -6.24
C LEU A 54 12.06 6.37 -6.94
N GLN A 55 13.39 6.29 -6.99
CA GLN A 55 14.10 5.18 -7.66
C GLN A 55 14.35 3.99 -6.72
N SER A 56 14.17 4.13 -5.41
CA SER A 56 14.28 3.06 -4.42
C SER A 56 13.13 2.07 -4.49
N GLY A 57 13.21 0.98 -3.70
CA GLY A 57 12.26 -0.12 -3.78
C GLY A 57 12.60 -1.10 -4.90
N TYR A 58 11.69 -2.03 -5.20
CA TYR A 58 11.92 -3.07 -6.22
C TYR A 58 11.79 -2.53 -7.65
N ARG A 59 10.73 -1.76 -7.95
CA ARG A 59 10.48 -1.15 -9.27
C ARG A 59 10.40 0.38 -9.23
N GLY A 60 10.85 1.00 -8.15
CA GLY A 60 10.62 2.39 -7.82
C GLY A 60 9.44 2.54 -6.86
N ILE A 61 9.31 3.71 -6.26
CA ILE A 61 8.21 4.01 -5.32
C ILE A 61 7.38 5.15 -5.89
N ILE A 62 6.06 5.06 -5.78
CA ILE A 62 5.14 6.18 -5.91
C ILE A 62 4.78 6.68 -4.53
N VAL A 63 4.93 7.98 -4.30
CA VAL A 63 4.49 8.67 -3.09
C VAL A 63 3.35 9.61 -3.47
N TYR A 64 2.24 9.53 -2.76
CA TYR A 64 1.04 10.32 -3.02
C TYR A 64 0.58 11.03 -1.75
N ARG A 65 0.17 12.29 -1.87
CA ARG A 65 -0.45 13.03 -0.78
C ARG A 65 -1.96 12.95 -0.85
N LYS A 66 -2.57 12.24 0.09
CA LYS A 66 -4.04 11.99 0.13
C LYS A 66 -4.82 12.98 0.98
N ALA A 67 -4.16 13.67 1.95
CA ALA A 67 -4.81 14.61 2.87
C ALA A 67 -3.88 15.74 3.31
N PHE A 68 -4.39 16.68 4.11
CA PHE A 68 -3.65 17.83 4.63
C PHE A 68 -3.95 18.05 6.13
N ASN A 69 -3.74 17.00 6.95
CA ASN A 69 -3.94 17.05 8.40
C ASN A 69 -2.67 17.47 9.16
N GLY A 70 -1.50 17.36 8.51
CA GLY A 70 -0.19 17.64 9.09
C GLY A 70 0.44 16.44 9.78
N ASP A 71 0.01 15.22 9.48
CA ASP A 71 0.48 13.97 10.06
C ASP A 71 0.88 12.92 9.01
N SER A 72 1.25 11.75 9.50
CA SER A 72 1.69 10.63 8.64
C SER A 72 0.58 10.06 7.76
N GLU A 73 -0.70 10.21 8.16
CA GLU A 73 -1.85 9.76 7.41
C GLU A 73 -2.11 10.60 6.15
N ASP A 74 -1.44 11.75 6.02
CA ASP A 74 -1.50 12.58 4.82
C ASP A 74 -0.88 11.91 3.59
N PHE A 75 0.00 10.92 3.79
CA PHE A 75 0.78 10.31 2.73
C PHE A 75 0.55 8.81 2.63
N ILE A 76 0.74 8.29 1.43
CA ILE A 76 0.80 6.86 1.16
C ILE A 76 1.90 6.59 0.13
N ALA A 77 2.59 5.47 0.27
CA ALA A 77 3.68 5.09 -0.62
C ALA A 77 3.57 3.62 -1.01
N PHE A 78 3.72 3.33 -2.31
CA PHE A 78 3.67 1.98 -2.86
C PHE A 78 4.88 1.69 -3.73
N ASP A 79 5.34 0.43 -3.75
CA ASP A 79 6.23 -0.03 -4.81
C ASP A 79 5.48 0.00 -6.15
N ARG A 80 6.18 0.39 -7.20
CA ARG A 80 5.65 0.44 -8.56
C ARG A 80 5.70 -0.92 -9.27
N ALA A 81 5.89 -1.99 -8.52
CA ALA A 81 5.82 -3.34 -9.03
C ALA A 81 4.35 -3.80 -9.18
N CYS A 82 3.97 -4.24 -10.36
CA CYS A 82 2.68 -4.88 -10.60
C CYS A 82 2.63 -6.22 -9.84
N PRO A 83 1.68 -6.47 -8.94
CA PRO A 83 1.68 -7.64 -8.06
C PRO A 83 1.77 -8.99 -8.80
N ARG A 84 1.26 -9.07 -10.01
CA ARG A 84 1.23 -10.30 -10.83
C ARG A 84 2.34 -10.38 -11.88
N HIS A 85 2.98 -9.26 -12.21
CA HIS A 85 3.95 -9.14 -13.30
C HIS A 85 5.21 -8.39 -12.87
N PHE A 86 5.54 -8.43 -11.56
CA PHE A 86 6.65 -7.65 -11.00
C PHE A 86 8.01 -7.97 -11.61
N ASP A 87 8.20 -9.18 -12.13
CA ASP A 87 9.43 -9.69 -12.76
C ASP A 87 9.51 -9.41 -14.28
N GLN A 88 8.42 -8.91 -14.89
CA GLN A 88 8.35 -8.61 -16.33
C GLN A 88 8.70 -7.14 -16.60
N ASP A 89 9.20 -6.84 -17.80
CA ASP A 89 9.56 -5.46 -18.19
C ASP A 89 8.37 -4.51 -18.19
N CYS A 90 7.18 -5.00 -18.59
CA CYS A 90 5.91 -4.26 -18.50
C CYS A 90 5.36 -4.14 -17.07
N GLY A 91 5.95 -4.82 -16.08
CA GLY A 91 5.45 -4.92 -14.70
C GLY A 91 5.74 -3.71 -13.84
N ARG A 92 6.07 -2.55 -14.41
CA ARG A 92 6.18 -1.29 -13.67
C ARG A 92 4.88 -0.50 -13.75
N LEU A 93 4.30 -0.17 -12.60
CA LEU A 93 3.10 0.63 -12.50
C LEU A 93 3.37 2.10 -12.86
N ASN A 94 2.42 2.71 -13.54
CA ASN A 94 2.44 4.13 -13.87
C ASN A 94 1.13 4.80 -13.46
N VAL A 95 1.22 6.06 -13.03
CA VAL A 95 0.03 6.89 -12.79
C VAL A 95 -0.62 7.20 -14.13
N GLU A 96 -1.93 7.02 -14.21
CA GLU A 96 -2.73 7.40 -15.37
C GLU A 96 -2.84 8.92 -15.49
N THR A 97 -3.19 9.40 -16.69
CA THR A 97 -3.32 10.84 -16.98
C THR A 97 -4.38 11.57 -16.16
N ASN A 98 -5.29 10.83 -15.52
CA ASN A 98 -6.31 11.36 -14.62
C ASN A 98 -5.85 11.53 -13.17
N ASP A 99 -4.62 11.10 -12.84
CA ASP A 99 -4.03 11.11 -11.48
C ASP A 99 -4.85 10.36 -10.41
N LEU A 100 -5.72 9.44 -10.83
CA LEU A 100 -6.58 8.67 -9.91
C LEU A 100 -6.11 7.24 -9.71
N TYR A 101 -5.45 6.66 -10.72
CA TYR A 101 -5.10 5.25 -10.75
C TYR A 101 -3.62 5.01 -11.04
N LEU A 102 -3.09 3.96 -10.42
CA LEU A 102 -1.89 3.26 -10.88
C LEU A 102 -2.33 2.14 -11.83
N ALA A 103 -1.73 2.05 -13.00
CA ALA A 103 -2.05 1.04 -13.99
C ALA A 103 -0.85 0.14 -14.29
N CYS A 104 -1.11 -1.16 -14.47
CA CYS A 104 -0.16 -2.15 -14.95
C CYS A 104 -0.29 -2.26 -16.46
N THR A 105 0.82 -2.03 -17.20
CA THR A 105 0.80 -2.10 -18.66
C THR A 105 0.80 -3.52 -19.20
N CYS A 106 1.09 -4.54 -18.35
CA CYS A 106 1.05 -5.95 -18.78
C CYS A 106 -0.37 -6.47 -19.01
N ASP A 107 -1.31 -6.06 -18.17
CA ASP A 107 -2.68 -6.64 -18.15
C ASP A 107 -3.80 -5.59 -18.01
N GLY A 108 -3.44 -4.30 -17.94
CA GLY A 108 -4.39 -3.20 -17.83
C GLY A 108 -5.08 -3.08 -16.48
N LYS A 109 -4.65 -3.85 -15.47
CA LYS A 109 -5.24 -3.76 -14.13
C LYS A 109 -4.85 -2.48 -13.43
N ARG A 110 -5.75 -1.98 -12.58
CA ARG A 110 -5.64 -0.66 -11.95
C ARG A 110 -5.88 -0.72 -10.44
N TRP A 111 -5.24 0.21 -9.74
CA TRP A 111 -5.38 0.43 -8.30
C TRP A 111 -5.61 1.90 -8.03
N LEU A 112 -6.54 2.22 -7.15
CA LEU A 112 -6.76 3.59 -6.71
C LEU A 112 -5.51 4.14 -6.02
N LEU A 113 -5.03 5.30 -6.47
CA LEU A 113 -3.80 5.91 -5.95
C LEU A 113 -3.94 6.34 -4.49
N ILE A 114 -5.12 6.79 -4.09
CA ILE A 114 -5.40 7.28 -2.73
C ILE A 114 -5.30 6.21 -1.62
N ASN A 115 -5.51 4.93 -1.95
CA ASN A 115 -5.57 3.85 -0.94
C ASN A 115 -4.96 2.52 -1.40
N GLY A 116 -4.55 2.41 -2.68
CA GLY A 116 -3.97 1.19 -3.23
C GLY A 116 -4.96 0.04 -3.45
N PHE A 117 -6.27 0.28 -3.35
CA PHE A 117 -7.25 -0.77 -3.59
C PHE A 117 -7.36 -1.10 -5.09
N PRO A 118 -7.36 -2.40 -5.42
CA PRO A 118 -7.53 -2.83 -6.79
C PRO A 118 -8.95 -2.54 -7.28
N GLU A 119 -9.07 -2.14 -8.53
CA GLU A 119 -10.38 -2.01 -9.19
C GLU A 119 -10.95 -3.38 -9.57
N GLN A 120 -10.09 -4.37 -9.83
CA GLN A 120 -10.46 -5.75 -10.14
C GLN A 120 -10.02 -6.69 -9.00
N ASP A 121 -10.88 -7.58 -8.56
CA ASP A 121 -10.66 -8.48 -7.41
C ASP A 121 -9.42 -9.38 -7.55
N ASP A 122 -9.04 -9.73 -8.77
CA ASP A 122 -7.92 -10.62 -9.06
C ASP A 122 -6.59 -9.87 -9.33
N ALA A 123 -6.55 -8.55 -9.19
CA ALA A 123 -5.36 -7.74 -9.47
C ALA A 123 -4.23 -7.95 -8.45
N GLY A 124 -4.56 -8.40 -7.23
CA GLY A 124 -3.63 -8.49 -6.11
C GLY A 124 -3.44 -7.15 -5.39
N PHE A 125 -2.70 -7.16 -4.29
CA PHE A 125 -2.43 -5.97 -3.47
C PHE A 125 -1.09 -5.36 -3.79
N LEU A 126 -1.01 -4.03 -3.74
CA LEU A 126 0.25 -3.30 -3.86
C LEU A 126 1.13 -3.52 -2.64
N GLN A 127 2.45 -3.53 -2.84
CA GLN A 127 3.41 -3.46 -1.74
C GLN A 127 3.41 -2.03 -1.20
N GLN A 128 2.90 -1.85 0.01
CA GLN A 128 2.87 -0.55 0.68
C GLN A 128 4.07 -0.39 1.61
N TYR A 129 4.61 0.83 1.66
CA TYR A 129 5.65 1.26 2.60
C TYR A 129 5.04 2.06 3.75
N GLN A 130 5.71 2.02 4.91
CA GLN A 130 5.35 2.88 6.04
C GLN A 130 5.77 4.32 5.75
N THR A 131 4.89 5.26 6.07
CA THR A 131 5.14 6.70 5.98
C THR A 131 5.14 7.31 7.38
N THR A 132 6.09 8.21 7.65
CA THR A 132 6.13 9.03 8.87
C THR A 132 6.41 10.46 8.47
N PHE A 133 5.54 11.40 8.84
CA PHE A 133 5.67 12.81 8.48
C PHE A 133 5.75 13.69 9.71
N GLY A 134 6.66 14.65 9.69
CA GLY A 134 6.82 15.68 10.73
C GLY A 134 7.84 16.73 10.32
N SER A 135 7.64 17.95 10.76
CA SER A 135 8.57 19.06 10.51
C SER A 135 8.94 19.27 9.05
N GLY A 136 8.00 18.99 8.12
CA GLY A 136 8.24 19.14 6.67
C GLY A 136 9.08 18.03 6.04
N ILE A 137 9.36 16.96 6.78
CA ILE A 137 10.13 15.79 6.32
C ILE A 137 9.22 14.57 6.30
N LEU A 138 9.19 13.86 5.19
CA LEU A 138 8.50 12.59 5.01
C LEU A 138 9.53 11.46 4.96
N LEU A 139 9.41 10.50 5.90
CA LEU A 139 10.21 9.27 5.93
C LEU A 139 9.40 8.13 5.34
N ILE A 140 10.03 7.30 4.50
CA ILE A 140 9.41 6.13 3.85
C ILE A 140 10.28 4.91 4.13
N ARG A 141 9.69 3.85 4.69
CA ARG A 141 10.41 2.66 5.16
C ARG A 141 9.60 1.39 4.99
N ASN A 142 10.27 0.24 5.01
CA ASN A 142 9.65 -1.10 4.95
C ASN A 142 10.09 -2.05 6.07
N PHE A 143 10.39 -1.51 7.27
CA PHE A 143 10.76 -2.30 8.47
C PHE A 143 10.06 -1.76 9.72
#